data_892aa8c0a4d16a9f9abd34f111570c96
#
_entry.id   892aa8c0a4d16a9f9abd34f111570c96
#
_cell.length_a   1.000
_cell.length_b   1.000
_cell.length_c   1.000
_cell.angle_alpha   90.00
_cell.angle_beta   90.00
_cell.angle_gamma   90.00
#
_symmetry.space_group_name_H-M   'P 1'
#
loop_
_entity.id
_entity.type
_entity.pdbx_description
1 polymer ?
#
loop_
_entity_poly.entity_id
_entity_poly.type
_entity_poly.pdbx_seq_one_letter_code
_entity_poly.pdbx_strand_id
1 'polypeptide(L)'
;MVAQTLFDDLFSSVPAAPPAPVVSATPFEDQVLLDWSGSASVQATESSNISGYAFQGYNVYQLPSATSTVGEAVRVGTFDLNDGVQTIMGNVFIPEYGQTVEIPVQYGLDKGVKRQIVISQDYLTGGPLYVGSEYYFAVSAYNYNAEPPLIEDKALETALTPIPVKLSLIHISEPTRP
;
A
#
# COMPACT_ATOMS: atom_id res chain seq x y z
N MET A 1 32.40 7.04 20.85
CA MET A 1 31.47 5.90 20.86
C MET A 1 30.11 6.23 21.50
N VAL A 2 30.03 7.02 22.55
CA VAL A 2 28.75 7.34 23.25
C VAL A 2 27.83 8.26 22.42
N ALA A 3 28.37 9.16 21.61
CA ALA A 3 27.56 10.09 20.78
C ALA A 3 26.85 9.41 19.61
N GLN A 4 27.45 8.36 19.03
CA GLN A 4 26.86 7.61 17.92
C GLN A 4 25.69 6.76 18.40
N THR A 5 25.82 6.08 19.53
CA THR A 5 24.75 5.31 20.15
C THR A 5 23.55 6.17 20.56
N LEU A 6 23.79 7.37 21.08
CA LEU A 6 22.70 8.31 21.42
C LEU A 6 21.97 8.82 20.17
N PHE A 7 22.70 9.00 19.06
CA PHE A 7 22.13 9.41 17.80
C PHE A 7 21.29 8.28 17.18
N ASP A 8 21.81 7.07 17.18
CA ASP A 8 21.13 5.88 16.67
C ASP A 8 19.87 5.56 17.51
N ASP A 9 19.92 5.71 18.83
CA ASP A 9 18.76 5.54 19.72
C ASP A 9 17.68 6.61 19.51
N LEU A 10 18.06 7.87 19.24
CA LEU A 10 17.11 8.95 18.94
C LEU A 10 16.38 8.74 17.60
N PHE A 11 17.05 8.18 16.59
CA PHE A 11 16.45 7.90 15.30
C PHE A 11 15.63 6.59 15.27
N SER A 12 15.95 5.62 16.10
CA SER A 12 15.18 4.38 16.24
C SER A 12 13.81 4.58 16.90
N SER A 13 13.59 5.72 17.54
CA SER A 13 12.34 6.08 18.21
C SER A 13 11.41 6.93 17.35
N VAL A 14 11.81 7.31 16.11
CA VAL A 14 10.96 8.08 15.20
C VAL A 14 9.92 7.16 14.58
N PRO A 15 8.62 7.47 14.71
CA PRO A 15 7.58 6.73 14.02
C PRO A 15 7.83 6.69 12.52
N ALA A 16 7.64 5.52 11.92
CA ALA A 16 7.80 5.32 10.49
C ALA A 16 6.75 4.33 9.96
N ALA A 17 6.44 4.47 8.67
CA ALA A 17 5.62 3.47 7.99
C ALA A 17 6.31 2.10 7.97
N PRO A 18 5.56 1.00 7.80
CA PRO A 18 6.14 -0.33 7.64
C PRO A 18 7.12 -0.39 6.46
N PRO A 19 8.03 -1.37 6.40
CA PRO A 19 8.77 -1.65 5.16
C PRO A 19 7.82 -1.86 3.98
N ALA A 20 8.18 -1.32 2.80
CA ALA A 20 7.38 -1.45 1.60
C ALA A 20 7.28 -2.93 1.17
N PRO A 21 6.09 -3.42 0.77
CA PRO A 21 5.95 -4.76 0.23
C PRO A 21 6.68 -4.87 -1.11
N VAL A 22 7.31 -6.03 -1.35
CA VAL A 22 7.88 -6.35 -2.66
C VAL A 22 6.79 -7.00 -3.51
N VAL A 23 6.40 -6.33 -4.59
CA VAL A 23 5.26 -6.69 -5.42
C VAL A 23 5.72 -7.19 -6.78
N SER A 24 5.18 -8.30 -7.24
CA SER A 24 5.25 -8.76 -8.61
C SER A 24 3.93 -8.51 -9.33
N ALA A 25 3.99 -8.15 -10.61
CA ALA A 25 2.83 -7.95 -11.45
C ALA A 25 2.88 -8.91 -12.64
N THR A 26 1.85 -9.73 -12.80
CA THR A 26 1.73 -10.66 -13.92
C THR A 26 0.56 -10.22 -14.81
N PRO A 27 0.84 -9.73 -16.03
CA PRO A 27 -0.21 -9.36 -16.97
C PRO A 27 -0.82 -10.59 -17.65
N PHE A 28 -2.13 -10.54 -17.84
CA PHE A 28 -2.89 -11.44 -18.69
C PHE A 28 -3.54 -10.65 -19.84
N GLU A 29 -4.43 -11.27 -20.59
CA GLU A 29 -5.08 -10.61 -21.73
C GLU A 29 -6.00 -9.44 -21.29
N ASP A 30 -6.78 -9.65 -20.23
CA ASP A 30 -7.81 -8.74 -19.74
C ASP A 30 -7.71 -8.42 -18.25
N GLN A 31 -6.64 -8.86 -17.59
CA GLN A 31 -6.46 -8.70 -16.15
C GLN A 31 -4.99 -8.67 -15.75
N VAL A 32 -4.73 -8.18 -14.55
CA VAL A 32 -3.40 -8.14 -13.91
C VAL A 32 -3.48 -8.83 -12.57
N LEU A 33 -2.58 -9.78 -12.31
CA LEU A 33 -2.36 -10.30 -10.97
C LEU A 33 -1.24 -9.49 -10.32
N LEU A 34 -1.53 -8.83 -9.20
CA LEU A 34 -0.53 -8.30 -8.29
C LEU A 34 -0.33 -9.28 -7.14
N ASP A 35 0.91 -9.65 -6.86
CA ASP A 35 1.29 -10.61 -5.82
C ASP A 35 2.45 -10.05 -4.98
N TRP A 36 2.25 -9.97 -3.66
CA TRP A 36 3.26 -9.56 -2.68
C TRP A 36 3.44 -10.59 -1.57
N SER A 37 3.16 -11.87 -1.88
CA SER A 37 3.21 -12.97 -0.92
C SER A 37 4.63 -13.47 -0.59
N GLY A 38 5.67 -12.85 -1.14
CA GLY A 38 7.06 -13.23 -0.90
C GLY A 38 7.41 -13.25 0.59
N SER A 39 7.82 -14.42 1.12
CA SER A 39 7.96 -14.69 2.55
C SER A 39 8.85 -13.70 3.32
N ALA A 40 10.01 -13.31 2.76
CA ALA A 40 10.91 -12.35 3.40
C ALA A 40 10.31 -10.95 3.48
N SER A 41 9.64 -10.49 2.40
CA SER A 41 8.97 -9.20 2.36
C SER A 41 7.78 -9.18 3.32
N VAL A 42 6.95 -10.21 3.28
CA VAL A 42 5.80 -10.37 4.18
C VAL A 42 6.24 -10.32 5.64
N GLN A 43 7.28 -11.09 6.00
CA GLN A 43 7.79 -11.08 7.36
C GLN A 43 8.29 -9.70 7.78
N ALA A 44 9.07 -9.02 6.92
CA ALA A 44 9.61 -7.70 7.23
C ALA A 44 8.49 -6.66 7.42
N THR A 45 7.47 -6.69 6.56
CA THR A 45 6.35 -5.73 6.58
C THR A 45 5.39 -6.02 7.73
N GLU A 46 4.90 -7.26 7.83
CA GLU A 46 3.81 -7.61 8.74
C GLU A 46 4.25 -7.80 10.19
N SER A 47 5.53 -8.08 10.46
CA SER A 47 6.06 -8.09 11.83
C SER A 47 6.56 -6.73 12.30
N SER A 48 6.43 -5.69 11.48
CA SER A 48 6.92 -4.36 11.85
C SER A 48 6.11 -3.78 13.01
N ASN A 49 6.85 -3.26 13.98
CA ASN A 49 6.31 -2.45 15.08
C ASN A 49 7.38 -1.39 15.40
N ILE A 50 7.15 -0.19 14.90
CA ILE A 50 8.11 0.91 15.02
C ILE A 50 7.50 1.98 15.92
N SER A 51 8.07 2.17 17.10
CA SER A 51 7.60 3.16 18.08
C SER A 51 6.11 3.00 18.46
N GLY A 52 5.64 1.73 18.55
CA GLY A 52 4.24 1.41 18.88
C GLY A 52 3.30 1.41 17.70
N TYR A 53 3.77 1.75 16.48
CA TYR A 53 3.02 1.61 15.25
C TYR A 53 3.17 0.18 14.72
N ALA A 54 2.17 -0.65 14.95
CA ALA A 54 2.12 -2.02 14.46
C ALA A 54 1.52 -2.07 13.05
N PHE A 55 1.99 -3.00 12.23
CA PHE A 55 1.40 -3.25 10.92
C PHE A 55 -0.11 -3.47 11.05
N GLN A 56 -0.89 -2.84 10.15
CA GLN A 56 -2.34 -2.94 10.15
C GLN A 56 -2.88 -3.51 8.84
N GLY A 57 -2.25 -3.21 7.69
CA GLY A 57 -2.78 -3.70 6.43
C GLY A 57 -2.06 -3.17 5.19
N TYR A 58 -2.63 -3.52 4.04
CA TYR A 58 -2.19 -3.11 2.71
C TYR A 58 -3.27 -2.31 1.99
N ASN A 59 -2.85 -1.30 1.25
CA ASN A 59 -3.68 -0.60 0.26
C ASN A 59 -3.16 -0.89 -1.14
N VAL A 60 -4.05 -1.09 -2.08
CA VAL A 60 -3.75 -1.27 -3.49
C VAL A 60 -4.28 -0.06 -4.27
N TYR A 61 -3.46 0.47 -5.15
CA TYR A 61 -3.77 1.66 -5.93
C TYR A 61 -3.55 1.44 -7.41
N GLN A 62 -4.36 2.12 -8.22
CA GLN A 62 -4.06 2.38 -9.61
C GLN A 62 -3.67 3.86 -9.75
N LEU A 63 -2.61 4.12 -10.54
CA LEU A 63 -2.07 5.46 -10.76
C LEU A 63 -2.16 5.84 -12.24
N PRO A 64 -2.33 7.15 -12.56
CA PRO A 64 -2.33 7.62 -13.94
C PRO A 64 -0.96 7.47 -14.64
N SER A 65 0.14 7.53 -13.90
CA SER A 65 1.50 7.48 -14.46
C SER A 65 2.53 6.99 -13.44
N ALA A 66 3.75 6.74 -13.92
CA ALA A 66 4.88 6.36 -13.07
C ALA A 66 5.32 7.46 -12.07
N THR A 67 4.93 8.70 -12.28
CA THR A 67 5.31 9.85 -11.44
C THR A 67 4.15 10.41 -10.62
N SER A 68 2.98 9.77 -10.70
CA SER A 68 1.79 10.21 -9.98
C SER A 68 1.95 10.05 -8.46
N THR A 69 1.35 10.99 -7.75
CA THR A 69 1.31 11.02 -6.29
C THR A 69 0.10 10.26 -5.74
N VAL A 70 0.07 10.04 -4.42
CA VAL A 70 -1.07 9.40 -3.75
C VAL A 70 -2.38 10.18 -3.95
N GLY A 71 -2.32 11.52 -4.09
CA GLY A 71 -3.49 12.36 -4.33
C GLY A 71 -4.14 12.17 -5.71
N GLU A 72 -3.40 11.61 -6.68
CA GLU A 72 -3.88 11.30 -8.03
C GLU A 72 -4.26 9.81 -8.18
N ALA A 73 -3.89 8.99 -7.20
CA ALA A 73 -4.13 7.55 -7.23
C ALA A 73 -5.57 7.20 -6.86
N VAL A 74 -6.11 6.18 -7.50
CA VAL A 74 -7.40 5.58 -7.13
C VAL A 74 -7.15 4.33 -6.30
N ARG A 75 -7.70 4.27 -5.09
CA ARG A 75 -7.62 3.08 -4.25
C ARG A 75 -8.49 1.96 -4.82
N VAL A 76 -7.87 0.85 -5.17
CA VAL A 76 -8.51 -0.35 -5.74
C VAL A 76 -9.02 -1.27 -4.64
N GLY A 77 -8.30 -1.35 -3.53
CA GLY A 77 -8.68 -2.21 -2.40
C GLY A 77 -7.83 -1.98 -1.16
N THR A 78 -8.37 -2.43 -0.03
CA THR A 78 -7.70 -2.46 1.27
C THR A 78 -7.82 -3.86 1.85
N PHE A 79 -6.74 -4.38 2.42
CA PHE A 79 -6.65 -5.69 3.06
C PHE A 79 -5.98 -5.53 4.41
N ASP A 80 -6.74 -5.60 5.47
CA ASP A 80 -6.32 -5.30 6.83
C ASP A 80 -6.50 -6.47 7.78
N LEU A 81 -5.87 -6.40 8.94
CA LEU A 81 -6.02 -7.39 10.00
C LEU A 81 -7.50 -7.48 10.44
N ASN A 82 -7.87 -8.65 10.92
CA ASN A 82 -9.18 -8.85 11.55
C ASN A 82 -8.99 -8.67 13.06
N ASP A 83 -9.05 -7.43 13.53
CA ASP A 83 -8.77 -7.05 14.92
C ASP A 83 -9.76 -6.00 15.47
N GLY A 84 -10.81 -5.69 14.71
CA GLY A 84 -11.86 -4.74 15.06
C GLY A 84 -11.56 -3.29 14.65
N VAL A 85 -10.40 -2.99 14.04
CA VAL A 85 -10.02 -1.65 13.59
C VAL A 85 -10.53 -1.44 12.16
N GLN A 86 -11.65 -0.75 11.99
CA GLN A 86 -12.25 -0.50 10.67
C GLN A 86 -11.99 0.92 10.17
N THR A 87 -11.93 1.89 11.06
CA THR A 87 -11.71 3.29 10.69
C THR A 87 -10.66 3.88 11.60
N ILE A 88 -9.61 4.42 11.00
CA ILE A 88 -8.57 5.15 11.73
C ILE A 88 -8.84 6.63 11.54
N MET A 89 -9.05 7.32 12.66
CA MET A 89 -9.22 8.77 12.71
C MET A 89 -7.86 9.42 12.82
N GLY A 90 -7.64 10.50 12.11
CA GLY A 90 -6.42 11.29 12.15
C GLY A 90 -6.71 12.77 12.28
N ASN A 91 -5.74 13.53 12.77
CA ASN A 91 -5.82 14.96 12.92
C ASN A 91 -5.29 15.64 11.67
N VAL A 92 -6.17 16.28 10.90
CA VAL A 92 -5.81 16.99 9.67
C VAL A 92 -5.96 18.49 9.88
N PHE A 93 -4.88 19.23 9.65
CA PHE A 93 -4.92 20.69 9.66
C PHE A 93 -5.56 21.22 8.38
N ILE A 94 -6.62 22.02 8.53
CA ILE A 94 -7.33 22.65 7.41
C ILE A 94 -6.90 24.12 7.34
N PRO A 95 -6.04 24.51 6.40
CA PRO A 95 -5.47 25.87 6.33
C PRO A 95 -6.53 26.96 6.17
N GLU A 96 -7.61 26.69 5.44
CA GLU A 96 -8.71 27.62 5.19
C GLU A 96 -9.42 28.06 6.48
N TYR A 97 -9.45 27.20 7.48
CA TYR A 97 -10.09 27.47 8.78
C TYR A 97 -9.09 27.70 9.91
N GLY A 98 -7.79 27.47 9.65
CA GLY A 98 -6.74 27.55 10.67
C GLY A 98 -6.94 26.56 11.83
N GLN A 99 -7.63 25.46 11.60
CA GLN A 99 -8.01 24.49 12.62
C GLN A 99 -7.58 23.08 12.25
N THR A 100 -7.27 22.29 13.28
CA THR A 100 -7.06 20.86 13.15
C THR A 100 -8.39 20.14 13.43
N VAL A 101 -8.80 19.27 12.52
CA VAL A 101 -10.05 18.53 12.60
C VAL A 101 -9.73 17.03 12.57
N GLU A 102 -10.36 16.27 13.45
CA GLU A 102 -10.27 14.81 13.43
C GLU A 102 -11.21 14.25 12.35
N ILE A 103 -10.61 13.62 11.34
CA ILE A 103 -11.33 13.00 10.21
C ILE A 103 -10.84 11.57 9.97
N PRO A 104 -11.63 10.73 9.29
CA PRO A 104 -11.17 9.41 8.86
C PRO A 104 -10.03 9.56 7.85
N VAL A 105 -8.86 8.98 8.16
CA VAL A 105 -7.68 8.99 7.28
C VAL A 105 -7.43 7.64 6.62
N GLN A 106 -7.90 6.56 7.24
CA GLN A 106 -7.79 5.21 6.71
C GLN A 106 -9.05 4.42 6.99
N TYR A 107 -9.50 3.66 5.99
CA TYR A 107 -10.62 2.73 6.10
C TYR A 107 -10.13 1.32 5.86
N GLY A 108 -10.43 0.41 6.79
CA GLY A 108 -10.23 -1.01 6.68
C GLY A 108 -11.56 -1.75 6.48
N LEU A 109 -11.46 -3.02 6.13
CA LEU A 109 -12.62 -3.92 5.97
C LEU A 109 -12.75 -4.90 7.13
N ASP A 110 -11.71 -5.02 7.97
CA ASP A 110 -11.62 -5.96 9.09
C ASP A 110 -11.91 -7.43 8.67
N LYS A 111 -11.37 -7.81 7.48
CA LYS A 111 -11.64 -9.12 6.85
C LYS A 111 -10.42 -10.03 6.72
N GLY A 112 -9.31 -9.59 7.25
CA GLY A 112 -8.04 -10.29 7.16
C GLY A 112 -7.19 -9.87 5.96
N VAL A 113 -5.89 -10.05 6.12
CA VAL A 113 -4.88 -9.67 5.14
C VAL A 113 -4.93 -10.61 3.93
N LYS A 114 -4.89 -10.03 2.73
CA LYS A 114 -4.59 -10.73 1.48
C LYS A 114 -3.26 -10.24 0.94
N ARG A 115 -2.57 -11.11 0.23
CA ARG A 115 -1.24 -10.82 -0.34
C ARG A 115 -1.20 -10.92 -1.84
N GLN A 116 -2.38 -10.92 -2.46
CA GLN A 116 -2.57 -10.91 -3.91
C GLN A 116 -3.94 -10.36 -4.28
N ILE A 117 -4.05 -9.78 -5.47
CA ILE A 117 -5.31 -9.32 -6.05
C ILE A 117 -5.28 -9.47 -7.57
N VAL A 118 -6.42 -9.85 -8.14
CA VAL A 118 -6.64 -9.80 -9.59
C VAL A 118 -7.41 -8.53 -9.91
N ILE A 119 -6.88 -7.72 -10.82
CA ILE A 119 -7.48 -6.50 -11.31
C ILE A 119 -7.95 -6.75 -12.73
N SER A 120 -9.25 -6.62 -12.98
CA SER A 120 -9.91 -6.89 -14.25
C SER A 120 -10.58 -5.65 -14.87
N GLN A 121 -10.39 -4.48 -14.26
CA GLN A 121 -10.92 -3.22 -14.79
C GLN A 121 -9.94 -2.07 -14.58
N ASP A 122 -10.07 -1.05 -15.38
CA ASP A 122 -9.39 0.23 -15.21
C ASP A 122 -10.19 1.10 -14.24
N TYR A 123 -9.69 1.28 -13.02
CA TYR A 123 -10.35 2.06 -11.96
C TYR A 123 -10.25 3.58 -12.18
N LEU A 124 -9.38 4.05 -13.08
CA LEU A 124 -9.28 5.46 -13.43
C LEU A 124 -10.40 5.89 -14.41
N THR A 125 -10.75 5.00 -15.35
CA THR A 125 -11.77 5.28 -16.37
C THR A 125 -13.09 4.55 -16.13
N GLY A 126 -13.09 3.51 -15.29
CA GLY A 126 -14.23 2.62 -15.04
C GLY A 126 -14.49 1.60 -16.15
N GLY A 127 -13.59 1.53 -17.15
CA GLY A 127 -13.70 0.62 -18.29
C GLY A 127 -12.93 -0.69 -18.10
N PRO A 128 -12.89 -1.54 -19.16
CA PRO A 128 -12.04 -2.73 -19.16
C PRO A 128 -10.57 -2.36 -19.34
N LEU A 129 -9.69 -3.30 -18.97
CA LEU A 129 -8.29 -3.23 -19.34
C LEU A 129 -8.10 -3.66 -20.79
N TYR A 130 -7.20 -2.97 -21.53
CA TYR A 130 -6.97 -3.24 -22.94
C TYR A 130 -5.57 -3.76 -23.21
N VAL A 131 -5.47 -4.77 -24.04
CA VAL A 131 -4.20 -5.29 -24.56
C VAL A 131 -3.41 -4.18 -25.26
N GLY A 132 -2.11 -4.12 -24.98
CA GLY A 132 -1.21 -3.11 -25.55
C GLY A 132 -1.14 -1.82 -24.74
N SER A 133 -2.09 -1.57 -23.86
CA SER A 133 -2.05 -0.42 -22.93
C SER A 133 -1.13 -0.69 -21.74
N GLU A 134 -0.56 0.38 -21.24
CA GLU A 134 0.27 0.37 -20.03
C GLU A 134 -0.51 0.96 -18.87
N TYR A 135 -0.47 0.27 -17.75
CA TYR A 135 -1.12 0.65 -16.50
C TYR A 135 -0.10 0.72 -15.38
N TYR A 136 -0.38 1.52 -14.37
CA TYR A 136 0.49 1.69 -13.21
C TYR A 136 -0.27 1.32 -11.95
N PHE A 137 0.29 0.39 -11.19
CA PHE A 137 -0.27 -0.04 -9.91
C PHE A 137 0.76 0.14 -8.81
N ALA A 138 0.29 0.26 -7.58
CA ALA A 138 1.14 0.23 -6.41
C ALA A 138 0.44 -0.50 -5.27
N VAL A 139 1.24 -1.13 -4.42
CA VAL A 139 0.79 -1.68 -3.14
C VAL A 139 1.60 -1.02 -2.04
N SER A 140 0.93 -0.40 -1.10
CA SER A 140 1.52 0.15 0.11
C SER A 140 1.15 -0.69 1.32
N ALA A 141 1.91 -0.55 2.38
CA ALA A 141 1.57 -1.07 3.69
C ALA A 141 1.32 0.11 4.63
N TYR A 142 0.40 -0.06 5.58
CA TYR A 142 0.17 0.93 6.62
C TYR A 142 0.17 0.29 8.01
N ASN A 143 0.54 1.09 8.99
CA ASN A 143 0.52 0.72 10.39
C ASN A 143 -0.50 1.55 11.16
N TYR A 144 -0.71 1.19 12.40
CA TYR A 144 -1.62 1.87 13.30
C TYR A 144 -1.06 1.92 14.72
N ASN A 145 -1.26 3.07 15.37
CA ASN A 145 -1.06 3.25 16.80
C ASN A 145 -2.29 3.98 17.37
N ALA A 146 -3.00 3.34 18.29
CA ALA A 146 -4.19 3.92 18.93
C ALA A 146 -3.85 5.15 19.79
N GLU A 147 -2.65 5.15 20.40
CA GLU A 147 -2.17 6.17 21.32
C GLU A 147 -0.78 6.66 20.87
N PRO A 148 -0.71 7.40 19.73
CA PRO A 148 0.57 7.87 19.22
C PRO A 148 1.21 8.87 20.19
N PRO A 149 2.54 8.89 20.30
CA PRO A 149 3.23 9.89 21.09
C PRO A 149 3.03 11.27 20.43
N LEU A 150 2.63 12.26 21.23
CA LEU A 150 2.37 13.63 20.77
C LEU A 150 1.21 13.76 19.76
N ILE A 151 1.27 14.78 18.88
CA ILE A 151 0.21 15.11 17.89
C ILE A 151 0.55 14.42 16.55
N GLU A 152 0.92 13.18 16.58
CA GLU A 152 1.27 12.44 15.37
C GLU A 152 0.06 11.71 14.77
N ASP A 153 0.14 11.43 13.48
CA ASP A 153 -0.88 10.68 12.78
C ASP A 153 -0.99 9.26 13.36
N LYS A 154 -2.20 8.78 13.58
CA LYS A 154 -2.44 7.43 14.11
C LYS A 154 -2.12 6.32 13.11
N ALA A 155 -2.01 6.64 11.82
CA ALA A 155 -1.62 5.71 10.76
C ALA A 155 -0.54 6.33 9.89
N LEU A 156 0.47 5.54 9.57
CA LEU A 156 1.53 5.91 8.64
C LEU A 156 1.55 4.91 7.50
N GLU A 157 1.54 5.40 6.26
CA GLU A 157 1.49 4.58 5.05
C GLU A 157 2.80 4.70 4.28
N THR A 158 3.26 3.58 3.73
CA THR A 158 4.45 3.52 2.88
C THR A 158 4.23 4.34 1.60
N ALA A 159 5.25 5.05 1.16
CA ALA A 159 5.21 5.77 -0.10
C ALA A 159 4.90 4.83 -1.28
N LEU A 160 4.08 5.30 -2.22
CA LEU A 160 3.71 4.51 -3.39
C LEU A 160 4.92 4.33 -4.31
N THR A 161 5.15 3.09 -4.73
CA THR A 161 6.13 2.75 -5.76
C THR A 161 5.38 2.22 -6.98
N PRO A 162 5.20 3.02 -8.04
CA PRO A 162 4.45 2.63 -9.21
C PRO A 162 5.11 1.47 -9.97
N ILE A 163 4.34 0.45 -10.29
CA ILE A 163 4.75 -0.72 -11.06
C ILE A 163 4.10 -0.61 -12.44
N PRO A 164 4.89 -0.44 -13.52
CA PRO A 164 4.35 -0.43 -14.87
C PRO A 164 3.96 -1.85 -15.30
N VAL A 165 2.77 -1.99 -15.86
CA VAL A 165 2.24 -3.27 -16.35
C VAL A 165 1.65 -3.05 -17.73
N LYS A 166 2.19 -3.75 -18.74
CA LYS A 166 1.67 -3.73 -20.10
C LYS A 166 0.96 -5.05 -20.40
N LEU A 167 -0.34 -4.97 -20.70
CA LEU A 167 -1.10 -6.15 -21.09
C LEU A 167 -0.65 -6.62 -22.48
N SER A 168 -0.47 -7.92 -22.61
CA SER A 168 -0.07 -8.55 -23.87
C SER A 168 -0.87 -9.84 -24.11
N LEU A 169 -1.08 -10.17 -25.36
CA LEU A 169 -1.59 -11.48 -25.73
C LEU A 169 -0.57 -12.54 -25.28
N ILE A 170 -0.95 -13.40 -24.35
CA ILE A 170 -0.13 -14.55 -24.01
C ILE A 170 -0.33 -15.57 -25.13
N HIS A 171 0.59 -15.64 -26.09
CA HIS A 171 0.69 -16.78 -26.99
C HIS A 171 1.17 -17.98 -26.14
N ILE A 172 0.25 -18.81 -25.71
CA ILE A 172 0.57 -20.18 -25.31
C ILE A 172 1.01 -20.87 -26.60
N SER A 173 2.31 -20.95 -26.82
CA SER A 173 2.86 -21.84 -27.86
C SER A 173 2.47 -23.25 -27.47
N GLU A 174 1.46 -23.82 -28.15
CA GLU A 174 1.22 -25.25 -28.05
C GLU A 174 2.53 -26.01 -28.30
N PRO A 175 2.94 -26.95 -27.42
CA PRO A 175 4.08 -27.77 -27.71
C PRO A 175 3.81 -28.52 -28.98
N THR A 176 4.58 -28.26 -30.04
CA THR A 176 4.58 -29.06 -31.26
C THR A 176 4.79 -30.52 -30.86
N ARG A 177 3.71 -31.32 -31.00
CA ARG A 177 3.79 -32.78 -30.85
C ARG A 177 4.74 -33.33 -31.88
N PRO A 178 5.70 -34.21 -31.49
CA PRO A 178 6.57 -34.90 -32.43
C PRO A 178 5.81 -35.88 -33.28
#